data_52e0fe1d5ee3218e2954893df2f5205c
#
_entry.id   52e0fe1d5ee3218e2954893df2f5205c
#
_cell.length_a   1.000
_cell.length_b   1.000
_cell.length_c   1.000
_cell.angle_alpha   90.00
_cell.angle_beta   90.00
_cell.angle_gamma   90.00
#
_symmetry.space_group_name_H-M   'P 1'
#
loop_
_entity.id
_entity.type
_entity.pdbx_description
1 polymer ?
#
loop_
_entity_poly.entity_id
_entity_poly.type
_entity_poly.pdbx_seq_one_letter_code
_entity_poly.pdbx_strand_id
1 'polypeptide(L)'
;MDRVIFVVHRGQMGMAIGKGGSNIKQLQNAITKKIELVEYSENPVNFIKNVFNSDIIQDVKINERMDGTKNAIVVVDMKKKGIIVGKDGRNVDKARILAKRYFNITNVLILSPEQLIKSENM
;
A
#
# COMPACT_ATOMS: atom_id res chain seq x y z
N MET A 1 -10.96 9.57 -8.52
CA MET A 1 -9.62 9.63 -7.90
C MET A 1 -8.78 10.69 -8.62
N ASP A 2 -8.04 11.49 -7.90
CA ASP A 2 -7.25 12.58 -8.45
C ASP A 2 -5.81 12.18 -8.83
N ARG A 3 -5.53 10.89 -8.87
CA ARG A 3 -4.22 10.33 -9.16
C ARG A 3 -4.32 9.08 -10.03
N VAL A 4 -3.24 8.76 -10.73
CA VAL A 4 -3.11 7.55 -11.53
C VAL A 4 -2.02 6.69 -10.90
N ILE A 5 -2.33 5.42 -10.64
CA ILE A 5 -1.42 4.49 -10.00
C ILE A 5 -1.02 3.43 -11.02
N PHE A 6 0.28 3.34 -11.29
CA PHE A 6 0.84 2.29 -12.14
C PHE A 6 1.48 1.23 -11.26
N VAL A 7 1.07 -0.01 -11.43
CA VAL A 7 1.70 -1.16 -10.77
C VAL A 7 2.74 -1.72 -11.72
N VAL A 8 3.99 -1.73 -11.30
CA VAL A 8 5.15 -2.04 -12.13
C VAL A 8 5.69 -3.41 -11.73
N HIS A 9 6.13 -4.20 -12.73
CA HIS A 9 6.74 -5.50 -12.46
C HIS A 9 7.94 -5.38 -11.53
N ARG A 10 8.14 -6.43 -10.73
CA ARG A 10 9.27 -6.54 -9.83
C ARG A 10 10.57 -6.32 -10.61
N GLY A 11 11.43 -5.45 -10.06
CA GLY A 11 12.73 -5.15 -10.67
C GLY A 11 12.70 -4.13 -11.79
N GLN A 12 11.53 -3.61 -12.17
CA GLN A 12 11.43 -2.67 -13.29
C GLN A 12 11.13 -1.23 -12.89
N MET A 13 11.18 -0.92 -11.59
CA MET A 13 10.93 0.45 -11.11
C MET A 13 11.92 1.45 -11.72
N GLY A 14 13.19 1.08 -11.81
CA GLY A 14 14.20 1.96 -12.41
C GLY A 14 13.89 2.33 -13.86
N MET A 15 13.41 1.36 -14.65
CA MET A 15 13.02 1.59 -16.03
C MET A 15 11.79 2.49 -16.13
N ALA A 16 10.81 2.27 -15.24
CA ALA A 16 9.58 3.07 -15.22
C ALA A 16 9.87 4.53 -14.88
N ILE A 17 10.74 4.75 -13.90
CA ILE A 17 11.15 6.12 -13.52
C ILE A 17 12.02 6.74 -14.60
N GLY A 18 12.93 5.95 -15.19
CA GLY A 18 13.89 6.40 -16.17
C GLY A 18 15.06 7.16 -15.56
N LYS A 19 16.08 7.40 -16.36
CA LYS A 19 17.29 8.10 -15.94
C LYS A 19 16.95 9.53 -15.53
N GLY A 20 17.29 9.90 -14.29
CA GLY A 20 16.96 11.23 -13.76
C GLY A 20 15.47 11.52 -13.68
N GLY A 21 14.63 10.48 -13.67
CA GLY A 21 13.20 10.64 -13.63
C GLY A 21 12.56 10.99 -14.98
N SER A 22 13.26 10.79 -16.09
CA SER A 22 12.81 11.25 -17.41
C SER A 22 11.48 10.65 -17.85
N ASN A 23 11.28 9.34 -17.65
CA ASN A 23 10.04 8.66 -18.08
C ASN A 23 8.84 9.14 -17.25
N ILE A 24 8.99 9.24 -15.95
CA ILE A 24 7.90 9.67 -15.09
C ILE A 24 7.57 11.16 -15.32
N LYS A 25 8.58 11.97 -15.63
CA LYS A 25 8.35 13.38 -15.99
C LYS A 25 7.57 13.53 -17.28
N GLN A 26 7.87 12.71 -18.29
CA GLN A 26 7.12 12.71 -19.54
C GLN A 26 5.66 12.33 -19.32
N LEU A 27 5.41 11.29 -18.52
CA LEU A 27 4.05 10.88 -18.16
C LEU A 27 3.33 11.98 -17.38
N GLN A 28 4.02 12.62 -16.44
CA GLN A 28 3.43 13.68 -15.64
C GLN A 28 3.05 14.88 -16.49
N ASN A 29 3.84 15.20 -17.53
CA ASN A 29 3.52 16.28 -18.45
C ASN A 29 2.33 15.96 -19.35
N ALA A 30 2.11 14.68 -19.66
CA ALA A 30 1.02 14.25 -20.51
C ALA A 30 -0.31 14.05 -19.74
N ILE A 31 -0.24 13.90 -18.43
CA ILE A 31 -1.39 13.58 -17.58
C ILE A 31 -1.54 14.68 -16.52
N THR A 32 -2.75 15.22 -16.36
CA THR A 32 -3.03 16.27 -15.37
C THR A 32 -3.12 15.76 -13.95
N LYS A 33 -3.31 14.45 -13.76
CA LYS A 33 -3.40 13.82 -12.44
C LYS A 33 -2.01 13.45 -11.93
N LYS A 34 -1.86 13.39 -10.60
CA LYS A 34 -0.63 12.93 -9.98
C LYS A 34 -0.38 11.45 -10.33
N ILE A 35 0.85 11.13 -10.70
CA ILE A 35 1.26 9.76 -11.01
C ILE A 35 1.97 9.16 -9.80
N GLU A 36 1.58 7.93 -9.44
CA GLU A 36 2.24 7.15 -8.40
C GLU A 36 2.62 5.80 -8.97
N LEU A 37 3.79 5.29 -8.56
CA LEU A 37 4.29 3.98 -8.98
C LEU A 37 4.33 3.05 -7.78
N VAL A 38 3.89 1.80 -7.99
CA VAL A 38 3.93 0.74 -6.98
C VAL A 38 4.59 -0.48 -7.60
N GLU A 39 5.61 -1.02 -6.94
CA GLU A 39 6.24 -2.24 -7.41
C GLU A 39 5.40 -3.45 -7.04
N TYR A 40 5.11 -4.30 -8.01
CA TYR A 40 4.38 -5.55 -7.78
C TYR A 40 5.26 -6.57 -7.06
N SER A 41 4.68 -7.33 -6.17
CA SER A 41 5.29 -8.50 -5.55
C SER A 41 4.26 -9.62 -5.49
N GLU A 42 4.70 -10.86 -5.72
CA GLU A 42 3.83 -12.02 -5.58
C GLU A 42 3.50 -12.31 -4.12
N ASN A 43 4.32 -11.83 -3.19
CA ASN A 43 4.08 -11.95 -1.76
C ASN A 43 3.18 -10.80 -1.32
N PRO A 44 1.97 -11.08 -0.79
CA PRO A 44 1.04 -10.02 -0.42
C PRO A 44 1.55 -9.09 0.68
N VAL A 45 2.34 -9.59 1.63
CA VAL A 45 2.95 -8.75 2.66
C VAL A 45 3.89 -7.73 2.03
N ASN A 46 4.76 -8.18 1.14
CA ASN A 46 5.70 -7.28 0.44
C ASN A 46 4.95 -6.30 -0.46
N PHE A 47 3.90 -6.75 -1.13
CA PHE A 47 3.11 -5.86 -1.97
C PHE A 47 2.47 -4.72 -1.16
N ILE A 48 1.88 -5.04 -0.02
CA ILE A 48 1.30 -4.02 0.87
C ILE A 48 2.39 -3.04 1.34
N LYS A 49 3.56 -3.53 1.71
CA LYS A 49 4.69 -2.66 2.07
C LYS A 49 5.09 -1.73 0.93
N ASN A 50 5.11 -2.25 -0.29
CA ASN A 50 5.43 -1.45 -1.49
C ASN A 50 4.38 -0.38 -1.75
N VAL A 51 3.11 -0.67 -1.51
CA VAL A 51 2.02 0.29 -1.71
C VAL A 51 2.21 1.50 -0.81
N PHE A 52 2.51 1.30 0.46
CA PHE A 52 2.72 2.40 1.40
C PHE A 52 4.11 3.03 1.24
N ASN A 53 5.10 2.24 0.85
CA ASN A 53 6.48 2.69 0.61
C ASN A 53 7.01 3.56 1.75
N SER A 54 6.91 3.07 2.97
CA SER A 54 7.26 3.82 4.17
C SER A 54 8.02 2.97 5.18
N ASP A 55 9.10 3.54 5.71
CA ASP A 55 9.95 2.90 6.72
C ASP A 55 9.30 2.85 8.10
N ILE A 56 8.23 3.59 8.32
CA ILE A 56 7.57 3.63 9.62
C ILE A 56 6.65 2.42 9.87
N ILE A 57 6.39 1.60 8.85
CA ILE A 57 5.63 0.37 9.02
C ILE A 57 6.50 -0.65 9.76
N GLN A 58 6.01 -1.12 10.91
CA GLN A 58 6.71 -2.11 11.71
C GLN A 58 6.51 -3.53 11.18
N ASP A 59 5.29 -3.84 10.74
CA ASP A 59 4.95 -5.16 10.26
C ASP A 59 3.67 -5.12 9.43
N VAL A 60 3.49 -6.16 8.61
CA VAL A 60 2.25 -6.38 7.86
C VAL A 60 1.86 -7.85 8.04
N LYS A 61 0.63 -8.10 8.46
CA LYS A 61 0.09 -9.44 8.66
C LYS A 61 -1.11 -9.65 7.76
N ILE A 62 -1.22 -10.84 7.17
CA ILE A 62 -2.38 -11.23 6.37
C ILE A 62 -3.13 -12.30 7.13
N ASN A 63 -4.39 -12.03 7.46
CA ASN A 63 -5.27 -12.99 8.12
C ASN A 63 -6.31 -13.48 7.15
N GLU A 64 -6.46 -14.81 7.04
CA GLU A 64 -7.52 -15.42 6.26
C GLU A 64 -8.63 -15.87 7.20
N ARG A 65 -9.86 -15.47 6.87
CA ARG A 65 -11.05 -15.86 7.64
C ARG A 65 -11.58 -17.22 7.16
N MET A 66 -12.44 -17.82 7.97
CA MET A 66 -13.05 -19.11 7.65
C MET A 66 -13.89 -19.07 6.36
N ASP A 67 -14.44 -17.92 6.02
CA ASP A 67 -15.22 -17.75 4.79
C ASP A 67 -14.34 -17.53 3.54
N GLY A 68 -13.02 -17.59 3.69
CA GLY A 68 -12.07 -17.40 2.60
C GLY A 68 -11.65 -15.95 2.35
N THR A 69 -12.28 -14.98 3.03
CA THR A 69 -11.87 -13.59 2.90
C THR A 69 -10.57 -13.32 3.65
N LYS A 70 -9.83 -12.30 3.22
CA LYS A 70 -8.53 -11.95 3.80
C LYS A 70 -8.53 -10.51 4.27
N ASN A 71 -7.88 -10.26 5.40
CA ASN A 71 -7.59 -8.93 5.91
C ASN A 71 -6.08 -8.71 5.95
N ALA A 72 -5.65 -7.52 5.62
CA ALA A 72 -4.27 -7.08 5.85
C ALA A 72 -4.24 -6.17 7.08
N ILE A 73 -3.30 -6.42 7.98
CA ILE A 73 -3.09 -5.59 9.17
C ILE A 73 -1.72 -4.95 9.04
N VAL A 74 -1.71 -3.63 9.00
CA VAL A 74 -0.48 -2.82 8.92
C VAL A 74 -0.21 -2.27 10.31
N VAL A 75 0.93 -2.64 10.90
CA VAL A 75 1.27 -2.28 12.27
C VAL A 75 2.21 -1.08 12.26
N VAL A 76 1.80 -0.01 12.92
CA VAL A 76 2.59 1.23 13.04
C VAL A 76 2.44 1.82 14.44
N ASP A 77 3.41 2.63 14.85
CA ASP A 77 3.33 3.37 16.12
C ASP A 77 2.06 4.24 16.10
N MET A 78 1.34 4.26 17.22
CA MET A 78 0.12 5.06 17.38
C MET A 78 0.31 6.51 16.95
N LYS A 79 1.44 7.10 17.26
CA LYS A 79 1.74 8.49 16.93
C LYS A 79 1.95 8.72 15.43
N LYS A 80 2.22 7.65 14.68
CA LYS A 80 2.53 7.73 13.24
C LYS A 80 1.40 7.21 12.35
N LYS A 81 0.30 6.76 12.95
CA LYS A 81 -0.84 6.23 12.17
C LYS A 81 -1.37 7.24 11.16
N GLY A 82 -1.48 8.49 11.54
CA GLY A 82 -1.97 9.53 10.65
C GLY A 82 -1.14 9.69 9.38
N ILE A 83 0.18 9.50 9.48
CA ILE A 83 1.08 9.56 8.33
C ILE A 83 0.78 8.42 7.36
N ILE A 84 0.57 7.21 7.87
CA ILE A 84 0.29 6.03 7.05
C ILE A 84 -1.10 6.11 6.41
N VAL A 85 -2.11 6.53 7.19
CA VAL A 85 -3.47 6.68 6.69
C VAL A 85 -3.54 7.73 5.58
N GLY A 86 -2.78 8.81 5.74
CA GLY A 86 -2.73 9.92 4.80
C GLY A 86 -3.92 10.86 4.96
N LYS A 87 -3.82 12.02 4.30
CA LYS A 87 -4.88 13.02 4.34
C LYS A 87 -6.17 12.43 3.77
N ASP A 88 -7.26 12.55 4.52
CA ASP A 88 -8.59 12.04 4.12
C ASP A 88 -8.58 10.54 3.81
N GLY A 89 -7.63 9.78 4.37
CA GLY A 89 -7.55 8.35 4.16
C GLY A 89 -6.99 7.92 2.81
N ARG A 90 -6.32 8.80 2.08
CA ARG A 90 -5.88 8.55 0.69
C ARG A 90 -4.96 7.34 0.56
N ASN A 91 -4.02 7.16 1.49
CA ASN A 91 -3.06 6.05 1.41
C ASN A 91 -3.73 4.72 1.73
N VAL A 92 -4.62 4.71 2.71
CA VAL A 92 -5.38 3.50 3.06
C VAL A 92 -6.33 3.12 1.94
N ASP A 93 -7.01 4.10 1.33
CA ASP A 93 -7.92 3.83 0.21
C ASP A 93 -7.17 3.23 -0.98
N LYS A 94 -6.00 3.76 -1.29
CA LYS A 94 -5.11 3.21 -2.33
C LYS A 94 -4.76 1.75 -2.01
N ALA A 95 -4.37 1.47 -0.77
CA ALA A 95 -4.01 0.13 -0.35
C ALA A 95 -5.19 -0.84 -0.43
N ARG A 96 -6.38 -0.41 -0.03
CA ARG A 96 -7.60 -1.23 -0.11
C ARG A 96 -7.93 -1.62 -1.55
N ILE A 97 -7.86 -0.66 -2.45
CA ILE A 97 -8.16 -0.90 -3.87
C ILE A 97 -7.17 -1.91 -4.46
N LEU A 98 -5.87 -1.69 -4.26
CA LEU A 98 -4.84 -2.53 -4.84
C LEU A 98 -4.79 -3.93 -4.20
N ALA A 99 -4.96 -4.01 -2.88
CA ALA A 99 -4.97 -5.29 -2.18
C ALA A 99 -6.13 -6.16 -2.64
N LYS A 100 -7.30 -5.59 -2.83
CA LYS A 100 -8.45 -6.32 -3.34
C LYS A 100 -8.22 -6.79 -4.78
N ARG A 101 -7.69 -5.91 -5.62
CA ARG A 101 -7.50 -6.19 -7.04
C ARG A 101 -6.51 -7.33 -7.28
N TYR A 102 -5.39 -7.34 -6.57
CA TYR A 102 -4.30 -8.26 -6.84
C TYR A 102 -4.28 -9.49 -5.95
N PHE A 103 -4.85 -9.44 -4.76
CA PHE A 103 -4.76 -10.53 -3.78
C PHE A 103 -6.10 -10.91 -3.16
N ASN A 104 -7.19 -10.31 -3.61
CA ASN A 104 -8.52 -10.55 -3.04
C ASN A 104 -8.57 -10.29 -1.52
N ILE A 105 -7.78 -9.34 -1.06
CA ILE A 105 -7.80 -8.88 0.33
C ILE A 105 -8.94 -7.87 0.46
N THR A 106 -9.91 -8.18 1.32
CA THR A 106 -11.14 -7.39 1.40
C THR A 106 -11.05 -6.18 2.31
N ASN A 107 -10.05 -6.14 3.20
CA ASN A 107 -9.88 -5.01 4.08
C ASN A 107 -8.42 -4.79 4.46
N VAL A 108 -8.05 -3.54 4.70
CA VAL A 108 -6.73 -3.14 5.19
C VAL A 108 -6.94 -2.32 6.45
N LEU A 109 -6.39 -2.80 7.56
CA LEU A 109 -6.50 -2.16 8.87
C LEU A 109 -5.15 -1.60 9.28
N ILE A 110 -5.15 -0.39 9.81
CA ILE A 110 -3.94 0.23 10.36
C ILE A 110 -4.06 0.21 11.88
N LEU A 111 -3.20 -0.57 12.53
CA LEU A 111 -3.24 -0.77 13.98
C LEU A 111 -1.89 -0.45 14.62
N SER A 112 -1.93 0.03 15.87
CA SER A 112 -0.74 0.11 16.70
C SER A 112 -0.46 -1.26 17.32
N PRO A 113 0.77 -1.50 17.86
CA PRO A 113 1.04 -2.76 18.57
C PRO A 113 0.05 -3.01 19.72
N GLU A 114 -0.35 -1.99 20.46
CA GLU A 114 -1.30 -2.12 21.55
C GLU A 114 -2.69 -2.55 21.04
N GLN A 115 -3.14 -1.95 19.94
CA GLN A 115 -4.42 -2.31 19.32
C GLN A 115 -4.40 -3.74 18.78
N LEU A 116 -3.26 -4.17 18.23
CA LEU A 116 -3.10 -5.53 17.73
C LEU A 116 -3.23 -6.55 18.86
N ILE A 117 -2.59 -6.31 20.00
CA ILE A 117 -2.66 -7.19 21.16
C ILE A 117 -4.10 -7.29 21.67
N LYS A 118 -4.82 -6.18 21.76
CA LYS A 118 -6.23 -6.19 22.13
C LYS A 118 -7.08 -7.01 21.17
N SER A 119 -6.83 -6.85 19.87
CA SER A 119 -7.55 -7.60 18.84
C SER A 119 -7.32 -9.11 18.95
N GLU A 120 -6.08 -9.51 19.22
CA GLU A 120 -5.73 -10.94 19.36
C GLU A 120 -6.30 -11.57 20.62
N ASN A 121 -6.53 -10.79 21.68
CA ASN A 121 -7.06 -11.28 22.96
C ASN A 121 -8.59 -11.29 23.02
N MET A 122 -9.22 -10.80 22.00
CA MET A 122 -10.68 -10.85 21.87
C MET A 122 -11.11 -12.08 21.09
#